data_1622d3d53c0433ba881e8f16f47ffaab
#
_entry.id   1622d3d53c0433ba881e8f16f47ffaab
#
_cell.length_a   1.000
_cell.length_b   1.000
_cell.length_c   1.000
_cell.angle_alpha   90.00
_cell.angle_beta   90.00
_cell.angle_gamma   90.00
#
_symmetry.space_group_name_H-M   'P 1'
#
loop_
_entity.id
_entity.type
_entity.pdbx_description
1 polymer ?
#
loop_
_entity_poly.entity_id
_entity_poly.type
_entity_poly.pdbx_seq_one_letter_code
_entity_poly.pdbx_strand_id
1 'polypeptide(L)'
;DDAMIRLSTGKKLNSAKDDPGSLSVAIRMTAEINGLTTSLKNASDAQSAIDTGEAALAETHTLLIRLRELAVQASTETTTSADRNALDSEVSALETEIDRIGNSTSWGGINILNGTYSKANPIVFQIGPNNGDTLSFTMGFLKATTTAAAQGTLGLSSDVTTRTNASAYITTIDAAISIVSTRRGSFGAISNRLDSTITNIRNMKANIQTAKGQIEDTEMRKTRQQQQSSVDGGESEKRKSSTDDDITHGGEKRRPSKC
;
A
#
# COMPACT_ATOMS: atom_id res chain seq x y z
N ASP A 1 34.03 -27.20 9.56
CA ASP A 1 32.61 -27.00 9.98
C ASP A 1 31.93 -25.79 9.34
N ASP A 2 32.60 -24.64 9.20
CA ASP A 2 31.98 -23.42 8.63
C ASP A 2 31.54 -23.57 7.16
N ALA A 3 32.31 -24.31 6.33
CA ALA A 3 31.96 -24.57 4.96
C ALA A 3 30.69 -25.44 4.82
N MET A 4 30.52 -26.41 5.73
CA MET A 4 29.32 -27.25 5.78
C MET A 4 28.08 -26.46 6.20
N ILE A 5 28.22 -25.54 7.15
CA ILE A 5 27.12 -24.65 7.58
C ILE A 5 26.71 -23.73 6.43
N ARG A 6 27.66 -23.12 5.73
CA ARG A 6 27.38 -22.29 4.55
C ARG A 6 26.71 -23.05 3.40
N LEU A 7 27.10 -24.31 3.17
CA LEU A 7 26.46 -25.17 2.17
C LEU A 7 25.02 -25.55 2.57
N SER A 8 24.82 -25.85 3.86
CA SER A 8 23.52 -26.25 4.39
C SER A 8 22.53 -25.08 4.43
N THR A 9 22.97 -23.89 4.83
CA THR A 9 22.12 -22.69 4.96
C THR A 9 21.99 -21.91 3.65
N GLY A 10 22.91 -22.10 2.71
CA GLY A 10 23.01 -21.30 1.48
C GLY A 10 23.48 -19.87 1.72
N LYS A 11 23.82 -19.50 2.97
CA LYS A 11 24.22 -18.15 3.36
C LYS A 11 25.70 -18.07 3.68
N LYS A 12 26.33 -16.98 3.21
CA LYS A 12 27.70 -16.62 3.55
C LYS A 12 27.80 -16.10 4.98
N LEU A 13 26.77 -15.34 5.43
CA LEU A 13 26.69 -14.71 6.73
C LEU A 13 25.73 -15.52 7.62
N ASN A 14 26.27 -16.35 8.50
CA ASN A 14 25.49 -17.15 9.45
C ASN A 14 25.60 -16.62 10.89
N SER A 15 26.70 -15.93 11.21
CA SER A 15 26.94 -15.38 12.54
C SER A 15 27.65 -14.03 12.49
N ALA A 16 27.60 -13.28 13.60
CA ALA A 16 28.33 -12.02 13.74
C ALA A 16 29.87 -12.19 13.69
N LYS A 17 30.37 -13.42 13.78
CA LYS A 17 31.80 -13.73 13.67
C LYS A 17 32.29 -13.76 12.23
N ASP A 18 31.38 -14.03 11.27
CA ASP A 18 31.74 -14.18 9.86
C ASP A 18 32.13 -12.84 9.22
N ASP A 19 31.29 -11.83 9.36
CA ASP A 19 31.55 -10.45 8.95
C ASP A 19 30.55 -9.50 9.64
N PRO A 20 30.95 -8.84 10.74
CA PRO A 20 30.06 -7.96 11.51
C PRO A 20 29.60 -6.73 10.71
N GLY A 21 30.41 -6.27 9.74
CA GLY A 21 30.06 -5.13 8.89
C GLY A 21 28.94 -5.47 7.93
N SER A 22 29.10 -6.53 7.13
CA SER A 22 28.09 -7.00 6.18
C SER A 22 26.81 -7.46 6.89
N LEU A 23 26.91 -8.09 8.07
CA LEU A 23 25.74 -8.47 8.86
C LEU A 23 24.94 -7.26 9.32
N SER A 24 25.61 -6.20 9.78
CA SER A 24 24.93 -4.94 10.17
C SER A 24 24.14 -4.32 8.98
N VAL A 25 24.73 -4.35 7.78
CA VAL A 25 24.06 -3.87 6.55
C VAL A 25 22.84 -4.75 6.22
N ALA A 26 22.99 -6.07 6.28
CA ALA A 26 21.92 -7.03 5.98
C ALA A 26 20.74 -6.90 6.97
N ILE A 27 21.02 -6.66 8.27
CA ILE A 27 19.98 -6.39 9.27
C ILE A 27 19.23 -5.10 8.97
N ARG A 28 19.92 -4.00 8.60
CA ARG A 28 19.25 -2.75 8.20
C ARG A 28 18.40 -2.93 6.96
N MET A 29 18.89 -3.62 5.93
CA MET A 29 18.13 -3.95 4.74
C MET A 29 16.88 -4.80 5.08
N THR A 30 16.99 -5.72 6.03
CA THR A 30 15.84 -6.51 6.49
C THR A 30 14.78 -5.62 7.16
N ALA A 31 15.19 -4.70 8.02
CA ALA A 31 14.29 -3.75 8.66
C ALA A 31 13.59 -2.86 7.59
N GLU A 32 14.33 -2.40 6.59
CA GLU A 32 13.82 -1.59 5.49
C GLU A 32 12.81 -2.38 4.61
N ILE A 33 13.11 -3.64 4.27
CA ILE A 33 12.19 -4.53 3.53
C ILE A 33 10.89 -4.74 4.31
N ASN A 34 10.98 -4.95 5.63
CA ASN A 34 9.80 -5.10 6.48
C ASN A 34 8.99 -3.80 6.55
N GLY A 35 9.65 -2.66 6.68
CA GLY A 35 9.04 -1.33 6.61
C GLY A 35 8.31 -1.10 5.28
N LEU A 36 8.96 -1.37 4.15
CA LEU A 36 8.37 -1.26 2.81
C LEU A 36 7.18 -2.23 2.62
N THR A 37 7.25 -3.43 3.22
CA THR A 37 6.15 -4.40 3.16
C THR A 37 4.91 -3.88 3.89
N THR A 38 5.10 -3.29 5.06
CA THR A 38 4.02 -2.66 5.83
C THR A 38 3.49 -1.42 5.12
N SER A 39 4.38 -0.60 4.55
CA SER A 39 4.00 0.58 3.76
C SER A 39 3.17 0.21 2.53
N LEU A 40 3.51 -0.89 1.85
CA LEU A 40 2.72 -1.41 0.74
C LEU A 40 1.30 -1.81 1.16
N LYS A 41 1.17 -2.46 2.32
CA LYS A 41 -0.13 -2.81 2.89
C LYS A 41 -0.93 -1.54 3.21
N ASN A 42 -0.33 -0.58 3.90
CA ASN A 42 -0.98 0.69 4.24
C ASN A 42 -1.42 1.47 2.99
N ALA A 43 -0.62 1.45 1.92
CA ALA A 43 -0.99 2.08 0.64
C ALA A 43 -2.18 1.38 -0.03
N SER A 44 -2.24 0.04 0.03
CA SER A 44 -3.40 -0.72 -0.46
C SER A 44 -4.65 -0.47 0.39
N ASP A 45 -4.49 -0.32 1.71
CA ASP A 45 -5.58 0.03 2.62
C ASP A 45 -6.12 1.45 2.31
N ALA A 46 -5.22 2.41 2.03
CA ALA A 46 -5.60 3.76 1.60
C ALA A 46 -6.37 3.73 0.27
N GLN A 47 -5.93 2.91 -0.70
CA GLN A 47 -6.63 2.74 -1.97
C GLN A 47 -8.06 2.20 -1.75
N SER A 48 -8.21 1.16 -0.93
CA SER A 48 -9.52 0.58 -0.60
C SER A 48 -10.45 1.58 0.09
N ALA A 49 -9.92 2.45 0.97
CA ALA A 49 -10.70 3.51 1.60
C ALA A 49 -11.21 4.54 0.58
N ILE A 50 -10.35 4.93 -0.38
CA ILE A 50 -10.73 5.85 -1.46
C ILE A 50 -11.79 5.22 -2.36
N ASP A 51 -11.62 3.96 -2.76
CA ASP A 51 -12.57 3.26 -3.63
C ASP A 51 -13.95 3.13 -2.96
N THR A 52 -13.98 2.90 -1.63
CA THR A 52 -15.22 2.90 -0.84
C THR A 52 -15.89 4.27 -0.84
N GLY A 53 -15.11 5.34 -0.65
CA GLY A 53 -15.62 6.72 -0.71
C GLY A 53 -16.10 7.11 -2.11
N GLU A 54 -15.37 6.71 -3.16
CA GLU A 54 -15.74 6.97 -4.55
C GLU A 54 -17.06 6.30 -4.94
N ALA A 55 -17.27 5.05 -4.52
CA ALA A 55 -18.52 4.33 -4.77
C ALA A 55 -19.72 5.06 -4.15
N ALA A 56 -19.58 5.54 -2.91
CA ALA A 56 -20.63 6.31 -2.24
C ALA A 56 -20.90 7.67 -2.91
N LEU A 57 -19.84 8.35 -3.39
CA LEU A 57 -19.99 9.60 -4.13
C LEU A 57 -20.62 9.39 -5.51
N ALA A 58 -20.36 8.26 -6.17
CA ALA A 58 -20.99 7.92 -7.45
C ALA A 58 -22.50 7.71 -7.30
N GLU A 59 -22.92 7.01 -6.24
CA GLU A 59 -24.34 6.84 -5.92
C GLU A 59 -25.00 8.19 -5.59
N THR A 60 -24.34 8.99 -4.76
CA THR A 60 -24.82 10.34 -4.44
C THR A 60 -24.99 11.21 -5.70
N HIS A 61 -24.06 11.12 -6.64
CA HIS A 61 -24.17 11.85 -7.92
C HIS A 61 -25.41 11.42 -8.70
N THR A 62 -25.75 10.14 -8.71
CA THR A 62 -26.97 9.61 -9.35
C THR A 62 -28.24 10.16 -8.69
N LEU A 63 -28.27 10.19 -7.35
CA LEU A 63 -29.38 10.77 -6.60
C LEU A 63 -29.53 12.27 -6.86
N LEU A 64 -28.43 13.03 -6.97
CA LEU A 64 -28.46 14.45 -7.30
C LEU A 64 -29.02 14.71 -8.71
N ILE A 65 -28.71 13.86 -9.69
CA ILE A 65 -29.31 13.95 -11.03
C ILE A 65 -30.83 13.74 -10.93
N ARG A 66 -31.27 12.75 -10.14
CA ARG A 66 -32.72 12.50 -9.94
C ARG A 66 -33.40 13.68 -9.25
N LEU A 67 -32.78 14.26 -8.21
CA LEU A 67 -33.26 15.48 -7.56
C LEU A 67 -33.43 16.64 -8.58
N ARG A 68 -32.47 16.79 -9.50
CA ARG A 68 -32.51 17.81 -10.53
C ARG A 68 -33.69 17.61 -11.48
N GLU A 69 -33.98 16.36 -11.88
CA GLU A 69 -35.14 16.03 -12.71
C GLU A 69 -36.45 16.44 -12.02
N LEU A 70 -36.61 16.09 -10.75
CA LEU A 70 -37.79 16.45 -9.96
C LEU A 70 -37.95 17.97 -9.80
N ALA A 71 -36.84 18.67 -9.54
CA ALA A 71 -36.85 20.14 -9.44
C ALA A 71 -37.27 20.81 -10.77
N VAL A 72 -36.76 20.31 -11.91
CA VAL A 72 -37.17 20.79 -13.24
C VAL A 72 -38.66 20.52 -13.49
N GLN A 73 -39.17 19.34 -13.14
CA GLN A 73 -40.59 19.01 -13.23
C GLN A 73 -41.45 19.93 -12.37
N ALA A 74 -41.05 20.18 -11.10
CA ALA A 74 -41.77 21.07 -10.19
C ALA A 74 -41.73 22.54 -10.61
N SER A 75 -40.72 22.98 -11.38
CA SER A 75 -40.58 24.36 -11.87
C SER A 75 -41.51 24.70 -13.03
N THR A 76 -42.22 23.71 -13.62
CA THR A 76 -43.13 23.91 -14.73
C THR A 76 -44.44 24.56 -14.25
N GLU A 77 -44.94 25.54 -15.02
CA GLU A 77 -46.17 26.26 -14.70
C GLU A 77 -47.44 25.36 -14.66
N THR A 78 -47.44 24.31 -15.48
CA THR A 78 -48.55 23.36 -15.58
C THR A 78 -48.66 22.38 -14.42
N THR A 79 -47.64 22.28 -13.56
CA THR A 79 -47.67 21.44 -12.36
C THR A 79 -48.51 22.11 -11.29
N THR A 80 -49.50 21.40 -10.75
CA THR A 80 -50.37 21.92 -9.67
C THR A 80 -49.62 21.93 -8.30
N SER A 81 -50.15 22.67 -7.33
CA SER A 81 -49.59 22.65 -5.95
C SER A 81 -49.67 21.28 -5.33
N ALA A 82 -50.69 20.48 -5.63
CA ALA A 82 -50.81 19.10 -5.12
C ALA A 82 -49.73 18.20 -5.72
N ASP A 83 -49.48 18.33 -7.03
CA ASP A 83 -48.40 17.58 -7.70
C ASP A 83 -47.04 17.98 -7.16
N ARG A 84 -46.78 19.28 -6.93
CA ARG A 84 -45.53 19.75 -6.34
C ARG A 84 -45.31 19.22 -4.93
N ASN A 85 -46.35 19.10 -4.09
CA ASN A 85 -46.24 18.49 -2.76
C ASN A 85 -45.89 17.00 -2.85
N ALA A 86 -46.37 16.29 -3.86
CA ALA A 86 -45.98 14.89 -4.08
C ALA A 86 -44.51 14.79 -4.51
N LEU A 87 -44.05 15.67 -5.42
CA LEU A 87 -42.64 15.75 -5.82
C LEU A 87 -41.73 16.15 -4.66
N ASP A 88 -42.17 17.05 -3.79
CA ASP A 88 -41.43 17.46 -2.59
C ASP A 88 -41.23 16.31 -1.60
N SER A 89 -42.21 15.43 -1.46
CA SER A 89 -42.06 14.20 -0.67
C SER A 89 -41.00 13.26 -1.23
N GLU A 90 -40.88 13.12 -2.55
CA GLU A 90 -39.82 12.35 -3.21
C GLU A 90 -38.46 13.02 -3.04
N VAL A 91 -38.39 14.36 -3.20
CA VAL A 91 -37.17 15.15 -2.95
C VAL A 91 -36.66 14.93 -1.54
N SER A 92 -37.53 15.06 -0.52
CA SER A 92 -37.17 14.86 0.88
C SER A 92 -36.66 13.43 1.17
N ALA A 93 -37.25 12.43 0.52
CA ALA A 93 -36.81 11.04 0.64
C ALA A 93 -35.40 10.84 0.05
N LEU A 94 -35.11 11.44 -1.12
CA LEU A 94 -33.80 11.37 -1.75
C LEU A 94 -32.73 12.13 -0.96
N GLU A 95 -33.06 13.30 -0.39
CA GLU A 95 -32.14 14.03 0.51
C GLU A 95 -31.79 13.20 1.76
N THR A 96 -32.81 12.54 2.35
CA THR A 96 -32.60 11.63 3.49
C THR A 96 -31.69 10.47 3.09
N GLU A 97 -31.82 9.94 1.89
CA GLU A 97 -30.96 8.85 1.41
C GLU A 97 -29.51 9.32 1.20
N ILE A 98 -29.29 10.54 0.68
CA ILE A 98 -27.96 11.13 0.60
C ILE A 98 -27.32 11.26 1.99
N ASP A 99 -28.09 11.75 2.97
CA ASP A 99 -27.63 11.84 4.36
C ASP A 99 -27.32 10.46 4.95
N ARG A 100 -28.13 9.45 4.65
CA ARG A 100 -27.89 8.07 5.06
C ARG A 100 -26.58 7.54 4.47
N ILE A 101 -26.33 7.75 3.17
CA ILE A 101 -25.09 7.35 2.51
C ILE A 101 -23.88 8.00 3.21
N GLY A 102 -23.94 9.32 3.45
CA GLY A 102 -22.86 10.04 4.13
C GLY A 102 -22.55 9.52 5.53
N ASN A 103 -23.59 9.13 6.29
CA ASN A 103 -23.45 8.67 7.66
C ASN A 103 -23.11 7.17 7.76
N SER A 104 -23.53 6.33 6.79
CA SER A 104 -23.34 4.89 6.83
C SER A 104 -22.07 4.42 6.13
N THR A 105 -21.49 5.25 5.23
CA THR A 105 -20.26 4.86 4.51
C THR A 105 -19.10 4.78 5.47
N SER A 106 -18.61 3.57 5.71
CA SER A 106 -17.51 3.29 6.62
C SER A 106 -16.48 2.38 5.97
N TRP A 107 -15.23 2.55 6.35
CA TRP A 107 -14.11 1.68 6.00
C TRP A 107 -13.36 1.31 7.29
N GLY A 108 -13.12 0.00 7.50
CA GLY A 108 -12.46 -0.49 8.70
C GLY A 108 -13.15 -0.10 10.03
N GLY A 109 -14.48 0.12 10.02
CA GLY A 109 -15.25 0.59 11.19
C GLY A 109 -15.19 2.11 11.42
N ILE A 110 -14.58 2.85 10.52
CA ILE A 110 -14.43 4.31 10.59
C ILE A 110 -15.33 4.93 9.53
N ASN A 111 -16.22 5.85 9.93
CA ASN A 111 -17.05 6.60 8.98
C ASN A 111 -16.18 7.63 8.24
N ILE A 112 -16.15 7.52 6.91
CA ILE A 112 -15.24 8.31 6.07
C ILE A 112 -15.88 9.55 5.45
N LEU A 113 -17.22 9.60 5.33
CA LEU A 113 -17.96 10.70 4.69
C LEU A 113 -18.83 11.53 5.64
N ASN A 114 -18.76 11.31 6.94
CA ASN A 114 -19.56 12.00 7.95
C ASN A 114 -18.97 13.34 8.43
N GLY A 115 -17.87 13.81 7.82
CA GLY A 115 -17.19 15.05 8.18
C GLY A 115 -16.11 14.91 9.26
N THR A 116 -15.93 13.75 9.86
CA THR A 116 -14.85 13.50 10.84
C THR A 116 -13.48 13.77 10.20
N TYR A 117 -13.31 13.38 8.95
CA TYR A 117 -12.07 13.57 8.18
C TYR A 117 -12.19 14.74 7.20
N SER A 118 -12.08 15.95 7.74
CA SER A 118 -12.14 17.22 7.04
C SER A 118 -10.74 17.77 6.75
N LYS A 119 -10.67 18.96 6.12
CA LYS A 119 -9.42 19.66 5.90
C LYS A 119 -8.64 19.95 7.19
N ALA A 120 -9.33 20.11 8.32
CA ALA A 120 -8.71 20.32 9.63
C ALA A 120 -8.21 19.01 10.26
N ASN A 121 -8.77 17.88 9.86
CA ASN A 121 -8.42 16.55 10.37
C ASN A 121 -8.37 15.55 9.20
N PRO A 122 -7.32 15.56 8.36
CA PRO A 122 -7.20 14.64 7.23
C PRO A 122 -6.94 13.21 7.70
N ILE A 123 -7.33 12.22 6.90
CA ILE A 123 -6.85 10.86 7.07
C ILE A 123 -5.38 10.81 6.64
N VAL A 124 -4.54 10.22 7.48
CA VAL A 124 -3.10 10.09 7.24
C VAL A 124 -2.71 8.62 7.17
N PHE A 125 -2.11 8.21 6.08
CA PHE A 125 -1.55 6.88 5.90
C PHE A 125 -0.03 6.96 5.81
N GLN A 126 0.67 6.11 6.58
CA GLN A 126 2.12 5.95 6.48
C GLN A 126 2.42 5.04 5.28
N ILE A 127 2.94 5.64 4.19
CA ILE A 127 3.19 4.97 2.90
C ILE A 127 4.68 4.77 2.60
N GLY A 128 5.56 5.03 3.55
CA GLY A 128 6.99 4.80 3.42
C GLY A 128 7.60 4.32 4.73
N PRO A 129 8.85 3.79 4.69
CA PRO A 129 9.50 3.20 5.85
C PRO A 129 10.00 4.22 6.87
N ASN A 130 10.13 5.50 6.50
CA ASN A 130 10.69 6.55 7.36
C ASN A 130 9.59 7.42 7.98
N ASN A 131 9.93 8.04 9.11
CA ASN A 131 9.04 9.02 9.73
C ASN A 131 8.79 10.19 8.76
N GLY A 132 7.51 10.54 8.58
CA GLY A 132 7.09 11.62 7.67
C GLY A 132 6.75 11.18 6.24
N ASP A 133 7.03 9.94 5.86
CA ASP A 133 6.62 9.37 4.57
C ASP A 133 5.12 9.07 4.57
N THR A 134 4.30 10.12 4.65
CA THR A 134 2.85 10.01 4.79
C THR A 134 2.11 10.52 3.56
N LEU A 135 0.95 9.93 3.30
CA LEU A 135 -0.07 10.46 2.43
C LEU A 135 -1.26 10.90 3.26
N SER A 136 -1.61 12.17 3.15
CA SER A 136 -2.80 12.72 3.81
C SER A 136 -3.81 13.18 2.76
N PHE A 137 -5.07 12.87 3.00
CA PHE A 137 -6.17 13.37 2.17
C PHE A 137 -7.45 13.54 2.99
N THR A 138 -8.37 14.34 2.47
CA THR A 138 -9.66 14.64 3.09
C THR A 138 -10.75 13.89 2.38
N MET A 139 -11.59 13.18 3.13
CA MET A 139 -12.77 12.52 2.58
C MET A 139 -13.94 13.48 2.37
N GLY A 140 -13.97 14.55 3.17
CA GLY A 140 -15.04 15.54 3.12
C GLY A 140 -16.26 15.15 3.94
N PHE A 141 -17.28 15.97 3.82
CA PHE A 141 -18.56 15.80 4.50
C PHE A 141 -19.66 15.67 3.45
N LEU A 142 -20.38 14.55 3.45
CA LEU A 142 -21.49 14.31 2.56
C LEU A 142 -22.77 14.43 3.38
N LYS A 143 -23.37 15.61 3.41
CA LYS A 143 -24.65 15.86 4.07
C LYS A 143 -25.50 16.76 3.17
N ALA A 144 -26.75 16.34 2.94
CA ALA A 144 -27.69 17.08 2.12
C ALA A 144 -28.07 18.38 2.80
N THR A 145 -28.46 18.30 4.07
CA THR A 145 -29.05 19.41 4.83
C THR A 145 -28.15 19.88 5.93
N THR A 146 -27.55 21.06 5.80
CA THR A 146 -27.13 21.87 6.96
C THR A 146 -27.15 23.34 6.60
N THR A 147 -27.78 24.13 7.48
CA THR A 147 -27.87 25.60 7.45
C THR A 147 -26.56 26.29 7.81
N ALA A 148 -25.49 25.60 8.12
CA ALA A 148 -24.21 26.18 8.44
C ALA A 148 -23.20 25.94 7.31
N ALA A 149 -22.47 26.96 6.92
CA ALA A 149 -21.34 26.93 5.97
C ALA A 149 -20.16 26.07 6.44
N ALA A 150 -20.43 24.88 7.00
CA ALA A 150 -19.41 23.87 7.26
C ALA A 150 -18.89 23.37 5.92
N GLN A 151 -17.60 23.40 5.73
CA GLN A 151 -16.93 23.00 4.50
C GLN A 151 -17.38 21.59 4.08
N GLY A 152 -18.20 21.52 3.03
CA GLY A 152 -18.54 20.28 2.39
C GLY A 152 -19.98 19.82 2.46
N THR A 153 -20.89 20.63 2.99
CA THR A 153 -22.34 20.38 2.86
C THR A 153 -22.81 20.65 1.44
N LEU A 154 -23.78 19.87 0.98
CA LEU A 154 -24.36 20.04 -0.35
C LEU A 154 -25.35 21.21 -0.39
N GLY A 155 -25.82 21.68 0.77
CA GLY A 155 -26.74 22.82 0.89
C GLY A 155 -28.16 22.55 0.36
N LEU A 156 -28.58 21.30 0.28
CA LEU A 156 -29.87 20.86 -0.21
C LEU A 156 -30.92 21.04 0.90
N SER A 157 -31.44 22.22 1.11
CA SER A 157 -32.44 22.47 2.16
C SER A 157 -33.62 23.31 1.65
N SER A 158 -33.98 23.14 0.39
CA SER A 158 -35.08 23.86 -0.25
C SER A 158 -36.22 22.95 -0.59
N ASP A 159 -37.45 23.42 -0.35
CA ASP A 159 -38.66 22.76 -0.82
C ASP A 159 -38.89 23.04 -2.30
N VAL A 160 -39.65 22.18 -2.96
CA VAL A 160 -40.09 22.36 -4.33
C VAL A 160 -41.58 22.63 -4.42
N THR A 161 -42.21 23.02 -3.31
CA THR A 161 -43.68 23.25 -3.20
C THR A 161 -44.16 24.44 -4.01
N THR A 162 -43.26 25.39 -4.33
CA THR A 162 -43.53 26.51 -5.19
C THR A 162 -42.63 26.50 -6.44
N ARG A 163 -43.12 27.05 -7.55
CA ARG A 163 -42.34 27.17 -8.78
C ARG A 163 -41.02 27.94 -8.57
N THR A 164 -41.08 29.01 -7.76
CA THR A 164 -39.91 29.86 -7.48
C THR A 164 -38.85 29.08 -6.70
N ASN A 165 -39.25 28.37 -5.67
CA ASN A 165 -38.36 27.53 -4.89
C ASN A 165 -37.76 26.40 -5.75
N ALA A 166 -38.58 25.72 -6.54
CA ALA A 166 -38.11 24.65 -7.44
C ALA A 166 -37.05 25.18 -8.44
N SER A 167 -37.25 26.38 -9.01
CA SER A 167 -36.28 27.02 -9.90
C SER A 167 -34.98 27.39 -9.16
N ALA A 168 -35.06 27.91 -7.93
CA ALA A 168 -33.88 28.20 -7.10
C ALA A 168 -33.13 26.90 -6.72
N TYR A 169 -33.88 25.87 -6.43
CA TYR A 169 -33.34 24.57 -6.02
C TYR A 169 -32.49 23.90 -7.13
N ILE A 170 -32.85 24.07 -8.40
CA ILE A 170 -32.04 23.62 -9.55
C ILE A 170 -30.60 24.17 -9.43
N THR A 171 -30.46 25.46 -9.15
CA THR A 171 -29.14 26.09 -9.01
C THR A 171 -28.36 25.50 -7.84
N THR A 172 -29.02 25.21 -6.72
CA THR A 172 -28.42 24.56 -5.55
C THR A 172 -27.96 23.16 -5.85
N ILE A 173 -28.77 22.37 -6.58
CA ILE A 173 -28.40 21.01 -7.00
C ILE A 173 -27.21 21.05 -7.96
N ASP A 174 -27.18 21.98 -8.92
CA ASP A 174 -26.07 22.13 -9.86
C ASP A 174 -24.74 22.45 -9.13
N ALA A 175 -24.80 23.26 -8.07
CA ALA A 175 -23.66 23.50 -7.18
C ALA A 175 -23.25 22.23 -6.42
N ALA A 176 -24.22 21.45 -5.89
CA ALA A 176 -23.97 20.19 -5.22
C ALA A 176 -23.31 19.16 -6.15
N ILE A 177 -23.80 19.03 -7.39
CA ILE A 177 -23.20 18.17 -8.42
C ILE A 177 -21.75 18.57 -8.70
N SER A 178 -21.47 19.88 -8.79
CA SER A 178 -20.10 20.39 -8.98
C SER A 178 -19.18 20.03 -7.81
N ILE A 179 -19.67 20.14 -6.58
CA ILE A 179 -18.93 19.74 -5.36
C ILE A 179 -18.59 18.24 -5.39
N VAL A 180 -19.58 17.39 -5.66
CA VAL A 180 -19.39 15.93 -5.72
C VAL A 180 -18.43 15.57 -6.84
N SER A 181 -18.58 16.15 -8.03
CA SER A 181 -17.69 15.93 -9.18
C SER A 181 -16.23 16.32 -8.87
N THR A 182 -16.03 17.46 -8.23
CA THR A 182 -14.70 17.93 -7.81
C THR A 182 -14.06 16.96 -6.82
N ARG A 183 -14.82 16.42 -5.86
CA ARG A 183 -14.33 15.42 -4.91
C ARG A 183 -13.95 14.12 -5.60
N ARG A 184 -14.79 13.63 -6.50
CA ARG A 184 -14.50 12.44 -7.30
C ARG A 184 -13.22 12.63 -8.11
N GLY A 185 -13.04 13.79 -8.74
CA GLY A 185 -11.80 14.14 -9.42
C GLY A 185 -10.58 14.13 -8.50
N SER A 186 -10.72 14.62 -7.27
CA SER A 186 -9.66 14.58 -6.26
C SER A 186 -9.33 13.14 -5.83
N PHE A 187 -10.34 12.29 -5.65
CA PHE A 187 -10.13 10.87 -5.32
C PHE A 187 -9.41 10.14 -6.44
N GLY A 188 -9.80 10.38 -7.71
CA GLY A 188 -9.10 9.82 -8.87
C GLY A 188 -7.63 10.26 -8.94
N ALA A 189 -7.33 11.52 -8.65
CA ALA A 189 -5.95 12.01 -8.60
C ALA A 189 -5.12 11.35 -7.49
N ILE A 190 -5.71 11.13 -6.31
CA ILE A 190 -5.05 10.46 -5.19
C ILE A 190 -4.85 8.97 -5.49
N SER A 191 -5.84 8.31 -6.09
CA SER A 191 -5.76 6.92 -6.55
C SER A 191 -4.59 6.70 -7.52
N ASN A 192 -4.48 7.53 -8.56
CA ASN A 192 -3.35 7.49 -9.50
C ASN A 192 -1.99 7.71 -8.81
N ARG A 193 -1.95 8.59 -7.80
CA ARG A 193 -0.75 8.83 -7.01
C ARG A 193 -0.38 7.61 -6.16
N LEU A 194 -1.37 6.95 -5.55
CA LEU A 194 -1.18 5.72 -4.78
C LEU A 194 -0.67 4.59 -5.66
N ASP A 195 -1.21 4.39 -6.86
CA ASP A 195 -0.75 3.37 -7.81
C ASP A 195 0.73 3.57 -8.18
N SER A 196 1.12 4.82 -8.44
CA SER A 196 2.51 5.19 -8.71
C SER A 196 3.40 4.91 -7.49
N THR A 197 2.93 5.23 -6.29
CA THR A 197 3.64 5.00 -5.03
C THR A 197 3.79 3.51 -4.76
N ILE A 198 2.73 2.71 -4.91
CA ILE A 198 2.73 1.25 -4.77
C ILE A 198 3.76 0.61 -5.71
N THR A 199 3.77 1.05 -6.97
CA THR A 199 4.72 0.57 -7.97
C THR A 199 6.16 0.90 -7.57
N ASN A 200 6.42 2.13 -7.11
CA ASN A 200 7.73 2.55 -6.64
C ASN A 200 8.21 1.75 -5.42
N ILE A 201 7.34 1.55 -4.43
CA ILE A 201 7.65 0.74 -3.23
C ILE A 201 7.98 -0.70 -3.61
N ARG A 202 7.23 -1.31 -4.54
CA ARG A 202 7.50 -2.67 -5.04
C ARG A 202 8.88 -2.77 -5.68
N ASN A 203 9.23 -1.81 -6.55
CA ASN A 203 10.53 -1.76 -7.21
C ASN A 203 11.68 -1.56 -6.21
N MET A 204 11.51 -0.63 -5.27
CA MET A 204 12.48 -0.38 -4.21
C MET A 204 12.70 -1.64 -3.36
N LYS A 205 11.61 -2.29 -2.92
CA LYS A 205 11.67 -3.54 -2.16
C LYS A 205 12.42 -4.64 -2.92
N ALA A 206 12.11 -4.84 -4.21
CA ALA A 206 12.78 -5.83 -5.05
C ALA A 206 14.29 -5.56 -5.18
N ASN A 207 14.68 -4.30 -5.39
CA ASN A 207 16.08 -3.89 -5.49
C ASN A 207 16.83 -4.15 -4.17
N ILE A 208 16.24 -3.80 -3.03
CA ILE A 208 16.84 -4.01 -1.72
C ILE A 208 16.93 -5.51 -1.40
N GLN A 209 15.91 -6.31 -1.77
CA GLN A 209 15.96 -7.77 -1.62
C GLN A 209 17.09 -8.39 -2.44
N THR A 210 17.27 -7.94 -3.69
CA THR A 210 18.38 -8.38 -4.55
C THR A 210 19.73 -7.99 -3.95
N ALA A 211 19.89 -6.75 -3.50
CA ALA A 211 21.12 -6.28 -2.87
C ALA A 211 21.43 -7.04 -1.57
N LYS A 212 20.40 -7.32 -0.75
CA LYS A 212 20.54 -8.14 0.46
C LYS A 212 20.99 -9.57 0.11
N GLY A 213 20.38 -10.19 -0.91
CA GLY A 213 20.79 -11.51 -1.40
C GLY A 213 22.25 -11.53 -1.83
N GLN A 214 22.73 -10.53 -2.54
CA GLN A 214 24.17 -10.42 -2.92
C GLN A 214 25.11 -10.32 -1.73
N ILE A 215 24.65 -9.78 -0.60
CA ILE A 215 25.45 -9.67 0.64
C ILE A 215 25.40 -10.96 1.44
N GLU A 216 24.22 -11.56 1.59
CA GLU A 216 23.97 -12.73 2.45
C GLU A 216 24.28 -14.06 1.78
N ASP A 217 24.02 -14.18 0.47
CA ASP A 217 24.06 -15.47 -0.22
C ASP A 217 25.49 -15.89 -0.57
N THR A 218 25.72 -17.19 -0.49
CA THR A 218 26.98 -17.78 -0.88
C THR A 218 26.99 -18.03 -2.39
N GLU A 219 28.04 -17.61 -3.09
CA GLU A 219 28.30 -18.10 -4.42
C GLU A 219 28.64 -19.60 -4.37
N MET A 220 27.64 -20.46 -4.46
CA MET A 220 27.76 -21.93 -4.38
C MET A 220 28.89 -22.49 -5.25
N ARG A 221 29.22 -21.81 -6.33
CA ARG A 221 30.29 -22.21 -7.23
C ARG A 221 31.68 -21.99 -6.61
N LYS A 222 31.93 -20.88 -5.92
CA LYS A 222 33.21 -20.62 -5.23
C LYS A 222 33.39 -21.50 -4.01
N THR A 223 32.31 -21.75 -3.26
CA THR A 223 32.36 -22.61 -2.09
C THR A 223 32.66 -24.06 -2.45
N ARG A 224 32.10 -24.60 -3.55
CA ARG A 224 32.44 -25.92 -4.07
C ARG A 224 33.89 -26.01 -4.52
N GLN A 225 34.41 -24.99 -5.22
CA GLN A 225 35.83 -24.97 -5.63
C GLN A 225 36.77 -24.93 -4.42
N GLN A 226 36.47 -24.15 -3.40
CA GLN A 226 37.28 -24.12 -2.17
C GLN A 226 37.24 -25.45 -1.41
N GLN A 227 36.10 -26.13 -1.39
CA GLN A 227 35.97 -27.42 -0.76
C GLN A 227 36.73 -28.50 -1.53
N GLN A 228 36.71 -28.48 -2.86
CA GLN A 228 37.46 -29.38 -3.71
C GLN A 228 38.96 -29.17 -3.61
N SER A 229 39.45 -27.93 -3.56
CA SER A 229 40.86 -27.62 -3.35
C SER A 229 41.38 -28.00 -1.95
N SER A 230 40.54 -27.94 -0.93
CA SER A 230 40.93 -28.41 0.44
C SER A 230 40.96 -29.93 0.56
N VAL A 231 40.13 -30.66 -0.19
CA VAL A 231 40.17 -32.14 -0.29
C VAL A 231 41.41 -32.59 -1.05
N ASP A 232 41.67 -32.01 -2.21
CA ASP A 232 42.85 -32.31 -3.06
C ASP A 232 44.15 -31.96 -2.35
N GLY A 233 44.19 -30.86 -1.58
CA GLY A 233 45.33 -30.49 -0.71
C GLY A 233 45.60 -31.50 0.38
N GLY A 234 44.57 -31.99 1.06
CA GLY A 234 44.67 -33.02 2.09
C GLY A 234 45.08 -34.40 1.57
N GLU A 235 44.67 -34.78 0.37
CA GLU A 235 45.13 -36.03 -0.28
C GLU A 235 46.58 -35.93 -0.76
N SER A 236 47.04 -34.75 -1.21
CA SER A 236 48.44 -34.57 -1.59
C SER A 236 49.41 -34.57 -0.43
N GLU A 237 49.00 -34.08 0.77
CA GLU A 237 49.78 -34.21 2.01
C GLU A 237 49.85 -35.65 2.53
N LYS A 238 48.74 -36.39 2.50
CA LYS A 238 48.72 -37.81 2.84
C LYS A 238 49.60 -38.67 1.92
N ARG A 239 49.66 -38.37 0.62
CA ARG A 239 50.55 -39.08 -0.32
C ARG A 239 52.03 -38.77 -0.04
N LYS A 240 52.39 -37.53 0.34
CA LYS A 240 53.75 -37.19 0.70
C LYS A 240 54.20 -37.86 1.98
N SER A 241 53.34 -37.97 3.01
CA SER A 241 53.68 -38.66 4.26
C SER A 241 53.82 -40.18 4.08
N SER A 242 53.09 -40.81 3.19
CA SER A 242 53.20 -42.24 2.89
C SER A 242 54.43 -42.60 2.04
N THR A 243 54.98 -41.67 1.26
CA THR A 243 56.25 -41.89 0.50
C THR A 243 57.47 -41.67 1.34
N ASP A 244 57.41 -40.84 2.39
CA ASP A 244 58.59 -40.64 3.30
C ASP A 244 58.75 -41.84 4.26
N ASP A 245 57.70 -42.53 4.67
CA ASP A 245 57.76 -43.74 5.52
C ASP A 245 58.35 -44.95 4.78
N ASP A 246 58.19 -45.04 3.44
CA ASP A 246 58.70 -46.15 2.63
C ASP A 246 60.22 -46.02 2.32
N ILE A 247 60.80 -44.81 2.44
CA ILE A 247 62.22 -44.57 2.21
C ILE A 247 63.08 -44.88 3.42
N THR A 248 62.50 -44.89 4.65
CA THR A 248 63.25 -45.13 5.90
C THR A 248 63.43 -46.58 6.27
N HIS A 249 62.75 -47.55 5.65
CA HIS A 249 62.81 -48.98 5.95
C HIS A 249 63.65 -49.82 4.99
N GLY A 250 64.22 -49.22 3.92
CA GLY A 250 64.97 -49.93 2.83
C GLY A 250 66.51 -50.05 3.05
N GLY A 251 67.06 -49.65 4.14
CA GLY A 251 68.53 -49.52 4.34
C GLY A 251 69.17 -50.39 5.40
N GLU A 252 69.07 -51.77 5.32
CA GLU A 252 70.03 -52.60 6.09
C GLU A 252 70.30 -53.96 5.43
N LYS A 253 71.64 -54.19 5.25
CA LYS A 253 72.30 -55.44 5.03
C LYS A 253 72.60 -55.99 3.63
N ARG A 254 73.74 -55.66 3.11
CA ARG A 254 74.69 -56.72 2.60
C ARG A 254 76.12 -56.39 2.95
N ARG A 255 76.70 -57.19 3.81
CA ARG A 255 78.12 -57.32 4.01
C ARG A 255 78.75 -58.21 2.95
N PRO A 256 79.95 -57.93 2.44
CA PRO A 256 80.65 -58.85 1.59
C PRO A 256 81.50 -59.81 2.48
N SER A 257 81.31 -61.11 2.24
CA SER A 257 82.32 -62.15 2.74
C SER A 257 83.46 -62.30 1.76
N LYS A 258 84.65 -62.23 2.30
CA LYS A 258 85.92 -62.59 1.65
C LYS A 258 85.95 -64.10 1.45
N CYS A 259 86.38 -64.55 0.35
CA CYS A 259 87.57 -65.30 -0.03
C CYS A 259 87.54 -65.50 -1.57
#